data_bbc91b918a08017279aa2e19e3659b1c
#
_entry.id   bbc91b918a08017279aa2e19e3659b1c
#
_cell.length_a   1.000
_cell.length_b   1.000
_cell.length_c   1.000
_cell.angle_alpha   90.00
_cell.angle_beta   90.00
_cell.angle_gamma   90.00
#
_symmetry.space_group_name_H-M   'P 1'
#
loop_
_entity.id
_entity.type
_entity.pdbx_description
1 polymer ?
#
loop_
_entity_poly.entity_id
_entity_poly.type
_entity_poly.pdbx_seq_one_letter_code
_entity_poly.pdbx_strand_id
1 'polypeptide(L)'
;LIPKIIYNVFNNLPLPIYGNGKNSREWIHVKDHCEALYKIFKKGKIGEFYNIGSNQNLDNKTIVNHLLEISKKNITIGKKVKIKYVKDRPGHDLRYALSSKKIIKNLNWKPLINSNKGLEKTFLWYLNNSQYFRSLRKKDIIKRLGL
;
A
#
# COMPACT_ATOMS: atom_id res chain seq x y z
N LEU A 1 -2.33 5.16 -2.05
CA LEU A 1 -1.54 5.79 -0.98
C LEU A 1 -0.04 5.60 -1.23
N ILE A 2 0.49 4.37 -1.18
CA ILE A 2 1.93 4.06 -1.17
C ILE A 2 2.69 4.70 -2.35
N PRO A 3 2.32 4.52 -3.63
CA PRO A 3 3.08 5.11 -4.73
C PRO A 3 3.11 6.64 -4.67
N LYS A 4 2.00 7.28 -4.24
CA LYS A 4 1.93 8.74 -4.11
C LYS A 4 2.85 9.26 -3.01
N ILE A 5 2.92 8.58 -1.86
CA ILE A 5 3.82 8.96 -0.77
C ILE A 5 5.27 8.84 -1.23
N ILE A 6 5.66 7.74 -1.88
CA ILE A 6 7.02 7.54 -2.41
C ILE A 6 7.36 8.62 -3.45
N TYR A 7 6.45 8.89 -4.39
CA TYR A 7 6.62 9.96 -5.36
C TYR A 7 6.85 11.32 -4.69
N ASN A 8 6.05 11.64 -3.66
CA ASN A 8 6.18 12.91 -2.95
C ASN A 8 7.51 13.01 -2.19
N VAL A 9 7.98 11.92 -1.59
CA VAL A 9 9.32 11.86 -0.97
C VAL A 9 10.41 12.19 -1.99
N PHE A 10 10.40 11.52 -3.15
CA PHE A 10 11.41 11.73 -4.20
C PHE A 10 11.40 13.14 -4.78
N ASN A 11 10.25 13.81 -4.77
CA ASN A 11 10.08 15.16 -5.32
C ASN A 11 10.07 16.28 -4.25
N ASN A 12 10.47 15.99 -3.02
CA ASN A 12 10.46 16.94 -1.90
C ASN A 12 9.09 17.64 -1.73
N LEU A 13 8.00 16.86 -1.74
CA LEU A 13 6.62 17.34 -1.59
C LEU A 13 6.02 16.88 -0.26
N PRO A 14 5.01 17.61 0.28
CA PRO A 14 4.29 17.19 1.47
C PRO A 14 3.58 15.84 1.28
N LEU A 15 3.42 15.07 2.36
CA LEU A 15 2.79 13.75 2.39
C LEU A 15 1.31 13.90 2.82
N PRO A 16 0.36 13.93 1.87
CA PRO A 16 -1.03 14.16 2.20
C PRO A 16 -1.68 12.92 2.83
N ILE A 17 -2.34 13.11 3.97
CA ILE A 17 -3.15 12.10 4.65
C ILE A 17 -4.57 12.66 4.78
N TYR A 18 -5.58 11.90 4.34
CA TYR A 18 -6.98 12.25 4.47
C TYR A 18 -7.45 12.20 5.93
N GLY A 19 -8.28 13.18 6.33
CA GLY A 19 -8.84 13.27 7.68
C GLY A 19 -7.76 13.22 8.75
N ASN A 20 -7.92 12.35 9.73
CA ASN A 20 -6.95 12.11 10.81
C ASN A 20 -6.00 10.93 10.54
N GLY A 21 -6.11 10.28 9.37
CA GLY A 21 -5.29 9.16 8.96
C GLY A 21 -5.67 7.81 9.57
N LYS A 22 -6.77 7.72 10.30
CA LYS A 22 -7.23 6.48 10.98
C LYS A 22 -7.94 5.49 10.04
N ASN A 23 -8.18 5.87 8.79
CA ASN A 23 -8.74 4.93 7.81
C ASN A 23 -7.78 3.77 7.62
N SER A 24 -8.24 2.56 7.92
CA SER A 24 -7.41 1.36 7.93
C SER A 24 -7.74 0.41 6.79
N ARG A 25 -6.73 -0.27 6.30
CA ARG A 25 -6.82 -1.23 5.20
C ARG A 25 -5.96 -2.45 5.53
N GLU A 26 -6.28 -3.54 4.88
CA GLU A 26 -5.47 -4.72 4.90
C GLU A 26 -4.42 -4.63 3.79
N TRP A 27 -3.17 -4.45 4.19
CA TRP A 27 -2.06 -4.26 3.27
C TRP A 27 -1.38 -5.59 2.97
N ILE A 28 -1.33 -5.96 1.70
CA ILE A 28 -0.68 -7.17 1.24
C ILE A 28 0.37 -6.85 0.18
N HIS A 29 1.50 -7.52 0.23
CA HIS A 29 2.51 -7.37 -0.80
C HIS A 29 2.07 -8.08 -2.08
N VAL A 30 2.35 -7.47 -3.24
CA VAL A 30 1.90 -7.96 -4.55
C VAL A 30 2.32 -9.40 -4.82
N LYS A 31 3.53 -9.80 -4.41
CA LYS A 31 4.02 -11.18 -4.57
C LYS A 31 3.10 -12.18 -3.86
N ASP A 32 2.74 -11.92 -2.59
CA ASP A 32 1.83 -12.80 -1.85
C ASP A 32 0.45 -12.85 -2.49
N HIS A 33 -0.04 -11.73 -3.02
CA HIS A 33 -1.32 -11.69 -3.73
C HIS A 33 -1.28 -12.51 -5.02
N CYS A 34 -0.23 -12.38 -5.83
CA CYS A 34 -0.04 -13.19 -7.04
C CYS A 34 0.08 -14.69 -6.75
N GLU A 35 0.78 -15.07 -5.68
CA GLU A 35 0.88 -16.44 -5.22
C GLU A 35 -0.49 -17.01 -4.81
N ALA A 36 -1.33 -16.19 -4.14
CA ALA A 36 -2.70 -16.58 -3.82
C ALA A 36 -3.53 -16.84 -5.08
N LEU A 37 -3.49 -15.91 -6.05
CA LEU A 37 -4.19 -16.05 -7.33
C LEU A 37 -3.73 -17.31 -8.08
N TYR A 38 -2.44 -17.57 -8.13
CA TYR A 38 -1.90 -18.77 -8.77
C TYR A 38 -2.38 -20.07 -8.09
N LYS A 39 -2.41 -20.09 -6.74
CA LYS A 39 -2.95 -21.23 -6.01
C LYS A 39 -4.44 -21.43 -6.25
N ILE A 40 -5.23 -20.35 -6.30
CA ILE A 40 -6.66 -20.41 -6.63
C ILE A 40 -6.85 -20.96 -8.04
N PHE A 41 -6.10 -20.48 -9.02
CA PHE A 41 -6.17 -20.96 -10.39
C PHE A 41 -5.86 -22.46 -10.49
N LYS A 42 -4.86 -22.95 -9.77
CA LYS A 42 -4.43 -24.35 -9.81
C LYS A 42 -5.33 -25.32 -9.01
N LYS A 43 -5.86 -24.87 -7.88
CA LYS A 43 -6.48 -25.76 -6.87
C LYS A 43 -7.79 -25.22 -6.31
N GLY A 44 -8.25 -24.06 -6.76
CA GLY A 44 -9.53 -23.49 -6.33
C GLY A 44 -10.69 -24.34 -6.83
N LYS A 45 -11.74 -24.44 -6.02
CA LYS A 45 -12.96 -25.10 -6.41
C LYS A 45 -13.76 -24.18 -7.34
N ILE A 46 -14.22 -24.71 -8.48
CA ILE A 46 -15.04 -23.98 -9.45
C ILE A 46 -16.34 -23.50 -8.79
N GLY A 47 -16.72 -22.25 -9.08
CA GLY A 47 -17.90 -21.62 -8.50
C GLY A 47 -17.70 -21.04 -7.09
N GLU A 48 -16.49 -21.18 -6.50
CA GLU A 48 -16.18 -20.65 -5.18
C GLU A 48 -15.42 -19.34 -5.25
N PHE A 49 -15.59 -18.50 -4.24
CA PHE A 49 -14.80 -17.27 -4.07
C PHE A 49 -13.85 -17.37 -2.87
N TYR A 50 -12.74 -16.67 -2.95
CA TYR A 50 -11.70 -16.63 -1.93
C TYR A 50 -11.28 -15.20 -1.66
N ASN A 51 -11.40 -14.76 -0.41
CA ASN A 51 -10.80 -13.50 0.00
C ASN A 51 -9.29 -13.67 0.20
N ILE A 52 -8.52 -12.72 -0.31
CA ILE A 52 -7.06 -12.69 -0.18
C ILE A 52 -6.69 -11.48 0.66
N GLY A 53 -6.15 -11.70 1.84
CA GLY A 53 -5.73 -10.65 2.75
C GLY A 53 -4.50 -11.06 3.56
N SER A 54 -3.84 -10.07 4.15
CA SER A 54 -2.60 -10.28 4.92
C SER A 54 -2.83 -10.60 6.39
N ASN A 55 -4.07 -10.44 6.87
CA ASN A 55 -4.42 -10.39 8.29
C ASN A 55 -3.70 -9.26 9.07
N GLN A 56 -3.15 -8.25 8.36
CA GLN A 56 -2.51 -7.07 8.93
C GLN A 56 -3.28 -5.82 8.53
N ASN A 57 -4.18 -5.38 9.40
CA ASN A 57 -4.96 -4.18 9.20
C ASN A 57 -4.24 -2.99 9.84
N LEU A 58 -3.71 -2.08 9.01
CA LEU A 58 -2.96 -0.90 9.44
C LEU A 58 -3.62 0.37 8.91
N ASP A 59 -3.60 1.43 9.72
CA ASP A 59 -4.10 2.73 9.30
C ASP A 59 -3.14 3.46 8.36
N ASN A 60 -3.67 4.45 7.64
CA ASN A 60 -2.92 5.22 6.67
C ASN A 60 -1.75 5.99 7.30
N LYS A 61 -1.92 6.51 8.53
CA LYS A 61 -0.88 7.24 9.25
C LYS A 61 0.30 6.32 9.57
N THR A 62 0.02 5.10 10.04
CA THR A 62 1.05 4.08 10.32
C THR A 62 1.84 3.73 9.05
N ILE A 63 1.16 3.49 7.93
CA ILE A 63 1.82 3.21 6.64
C ILE A 63 2.71 4.37 6.20
N VAL A 64 2.25 5.62 6.32
CA VAL A 64 3.05 6.79 5.92
C VAL A 64 4.26 6.97 6.83
N ASN A 65 4.11 6.76 8.14
CA ASN A 65 5.25 6.81 9.07
C ASN A 65 6.29 5.73 8.75
N HIS A 66 5.88 4.48 8.48
CA HIS A 66 6.82 3.43 8.08
C HIS A 66 7.56 3.78 6.78
N LEU A 67 6.85 4.31 5.77
CA LEU A 67 7.49 4.75 4.53
C LEU A 67 8.46 5.91 4.77
N LEU A 68 8.13 6.83 5.66
CA LEU A 68 9.02 7.94 6.01
C LEU A 68 10.30 7.45 6.69
N GLU A 69 10.22 6.52 7.62
CA GLU A 69 11.39 5.91 8.26
C GLU A 69 12.24 5.11 7.26
N ILE A 70 11.63 4.34 6.38
CA ILE A 70 12.33 3.64 5.29
C ILE A 70 13.05 4.65 4.39
N SER A 71 12.36 5.75 4.04
CA SER A 71 12.95 6.80 3.19
C SER A 71 14.19 7.43 3.83
N LYS A 72 14.12 7.79 5.12
CA LYS A 72 15.25 8.37 5.88
C LYS A 72 16.48 7.46 5.92
N LYS A 73 16.26 6.15 5.95
CA LYS A 73 17.36 5.17 5.95
C LYS A 73 18.06 5.03 4.60
N ASN A 74 17.37 5.32 3.51
CA ASN A 74 17.84 5.01 2.16
C ASN A 74 18.23 6.24 1.34
N ILE A 75 17.69 7.43 1.67
CA ILE A 75 17.95 8.68 0.95
C ILE A 75 17.95 9.88 1.88
N THR A 76 18.60 10.95 1.47
CA THR A 76 18.44 12.28 2.10
C THR A 76 17.08 12.84 1.72
N ILE A 77 16.22 13.10 2.69
CA ILE A 77 14.88 13.65 2.46
C ILE A 77 14.90 15.17 2.55
N GLY A 78 14.13 15.82 1.67
CA GLY A 78 14.04 17.27 1.64
C GLY A 78 13.16 17.84 2.76
N LYS A 79 13.37 19.12 3.11
CA LYS A 79 12.67 19.80 4.23
C LYS A 79 11.16 19.88 4.09
N LYS A 80 10.59 19.78 2.87
CA LYS A 80 9.15 19.82 2.60
C LYS A 80 8.46 18.48 2.81
N VAL A 81 9.21 17.38 2.99
CA VAL A 81 8.66 16.04 3.21
C VAL A 81 8.16 15.93 4.65
N LYS A 82 6.93 16.37 4.86
CA LYS A 82 6.24 16.35 6.16
C LYS A 82 4.81 15.87 5.95
N ILE A 83 4.24 15.15 6.92
CA ILE A 83 2.83 14.77 6.91
C ILE A 83 1.97 16.04 6.91
N LYS A 84 1.02 16.09 5.97
CA LYS A 84 0.02 17.15 5.87
C LYS A 84 -1.37 16.52 5.88
N TYR A 85 -2.12 16.75 6.94
CA TYR A 85 -3.52 16.33 6.98
C TYR A 85 -4.34 17.19 6.03
N VAL A 86 -5.22 16.56 5.27
CA VAL A 86 -6.06 17.21 4.27
C VAL A 86 -7.52 16.77 4.47
N LYS A 87 -8.48 17.59 3.99
CA LYS A 87 -9.91 17.27 4.08
C LYS A 87 -10.18 15.85 3.57
N ASP A 88 -10.95 15.09 4.32
CA ASP A 88 -11.36 13.75 3.93
C ASP A 88 -12.32 13.78 2.74
N ARG A 89 -12.40 12.70 2.01
CA ARG A 89 -13.35 12.55 0.91
C ARG A 89 -14.72 12.11 1.45
N PRO A 90 -15.84 12.54 0.85
CA PRO A 90 -17.15 12.01 1.20
C PRO A 90 -17.21 10.48 1.04
N GLY A 91 -17.91 9.80 1.95
CA GLY A 91 -18.09 8.34 1.89
C GLY A 91 -16.80 7.52 2.06
N HIS A 92 -15.78 8.07 2.70
CA HIS A 92 -14.53 7.35 2.90
C HIS A 92 -14.66 6.31 4.01
N ASP A 93 -14.66 5.03 3.63
CA ASP A 93 -14.74 3.92 4.58
C ASP A 93 -13.63 3.97 5.62
N LEU A 94 -14.02 3.86 6.87
CA LEU A 94 -13.08 3.89 7.99
C LEU A 94 -12.21 2.64 8.02
N ARG A 95 -12.78 1.46 7.73
CA ARG A 95 -12.06 0.19 7.82
C ARG A 95 -12.47 -0.78 6.72
N TYR A 96 -11.47 -1.39 6.08
CA TYR A 96 -11.62 -2.61 5.30
C TYR A 96 -10.79 -3.73 5.95
N ALA A 97 -11.44 -4.83 6.29
CA ALA A 97 -10.79 -6.03 6.81
C ALA A 97 -11.43 -7.26 6.18
N LEU A 98 -10.62 -8.17 5.69
CA LEU A 98 -11.03 -9.40 5.03
C LEU A 98 -10.66 -10.61 5.89
N SER A 99 -11.43 -11.69 5.78
CA SER A 99 -11.05 -12.97 6.37
C SER A 99 -10.48 -13.90 5.32
N SER A 100 -9.20 -14.22 5.45
CA SER A 100 -8.50 -15.17 4.56
C SER A 100 -8.58 -16.62 5.05
N LYS A 101 -9.41 -16.91 6.05
CA LYS A 101 -9.54 -18.27 6.64
C LYS A 101 -9.82 -19.34 5.60
N LYS A 102 -10.67 -19.06 4.61
CA LYS A 102 -11.07 -20.02 3.57
C LYS A 102 -9.90 -20.42 2.68
N ILE A 103 -9.14 -19.44 2.16
CA ILE A 103 -7.98 -19.74 1.30
C ILE A 103 -6.88 -20.43 2.10
N ILE A 104 -6.67 -20.06 3.36
CA ILE A 104 -5.70 -20.71 4.24
C ILE A 104 -6.07 -22.18 4.43
N LYS A 105 -7.32 -22.46 4.82
CA LYS A 105 -7.79 -23.82 5.09
C LYS A 105 -7.81 -24.69 3.85
N ASN A 106 -8.34 -24.18 2.74
CA ASN A 106 -8.64 -25.00 1.56
C ASN A 106 -7.44 -25.12 0.61
N LEU A 107 -6.58 -24.10 0.54
CA LEU A 107 -5.47 -24.04 -0.41
C LEU A 107 -4.11 -24.00 0.26
N ASN A 108 -4.04 -24.09 1.59
CA ASN A 108 -2.80 -24.00 2.36
C ASN A 108 -1.94 -22.81 1.92
N TRP A 109 -2.58 -21.64 1.76
CA TRP A 109 -1.90 -20.39 1.41
C TRP A 109 -1.91 -19.44 2.61
N LYS A 110 -0.79 -18.78 2.84
CA LYS A 110 -0.68 -17.66 3.79
C LYS A 110 0.28 -16.61 3.25
N PRO A 111 0.10 -15.32 3.60
CA PRO A 111 1.06 -14.30 3.23
C PRO A 111 2.38 -14.55 3.97
N LEU A 112 3.50 -14.39 3.26
CA LEU A 112 4.86 -14.61 3.79
C LEU A 112 5.60 -13.29 4.06
N ILE A 113 5.16 -12.20 3.43
CA ILE A 113 5.81 -10.89 3.51
C ILE A 113 5.04 -10.01 4.47
N ASN A 114 5.61 -9.70 5.63
CA ASN A 114 4.99 -8.76 6.56
C ASN A 114 5.00 -7.32 5.99
N SER A 115 4.17 -6.44 6.56
CA SER A 115 3.96 -5.09 6.05
C SER A 115 5.25 -4.27 5.99
N ASN A 116 6.11 -4.32 7.01
CA ASN A 116 7.36 -3.54 7.04
C ASN A 116 8.31 -3.96 5.93
N LYS A 117 8.55 -5.28 5.80
CA LYS A 117 9.39 -5.84 4.74
C LYS A 117 8.80 -5.62 3.35
N GLY A 118 7.48 -5.67 3.23
CA GLY A 118 6.75 -5.38 1.99
C GLY A 118 6.88 -3.92 1.56
N LEU A 119 6.74 -2.98 2.50
CA LEU A 119 6.91 -1.55 2.26
C LEU A 119 8.36 -1.22 1.86
N GLU A 120 9.34 -1.80 2.54
CA GLU A 120 10.76 -1.61 2.23
C GLU A 120 11.08 -2.11 0.80
N LYS A 121 10.67 -3.34 0.46
CA LYS A 121 10.83 -3.88 -0.90
C LYS A 121 10.17 -3.00 -1.95
N THR A 122 8.97 -2.49 -1.66
CA THR A 122 8.24 -1.61 -2.57
C THR A 122 8.97 -0.28 -2.74
N PHE A 123 9.46 0.33 -1.65
CA PHE A 123 10.23 1.58 -1.71
C PHE A 123 11.51 1.40 -2.52
N LEU A 124 12.29 0.36 -2.24
CA LEU A 124 13.54 0.05 -2.97
C LEU A 124 13.27 -0.23 -4.45
N TRP A 125 12.15 -0.88 -4.79
CA TRP A 125 11.77 -1.06 -6.19
C TRP A 125 11.56 0.30 -6.89
N TYR A 126 10.82 1.23 -6.29
CA TYR A 126 10.63 2.57 -6.86
C TYR A 126 11.93 3.37 -6.92
N LEU A 127 12.81 3.22 -5.94
CA LEU A 127 14.12 3.87 -5.93
C LEU A 127 14.98 3.40 -7.11
N ASN A 128 15.04 2.10 -7.35
CA ASN A 128 15.81 1.49 -8.42
C ASN A 128 15.14 1.64 -9.80
N ASN A 129 13.85 1.96 -9.85
CA ASN A 129 13.06 2.13 -11.08
C ASN A 129 12.43 3.52 -11.14
N SER A 130 13.20 4.56 -10.82
CA SER A 130 12.70 5.94 -10.74
C SER A 130 12.09 6.46 -12.05
N GLN A 131 12.52 5.93 -13.20
CA GLN A 131 11.94 6.19 -14.52
C GLN A 131 10.45 5.81 -14.61
N TYR A 132 9.96 4.90 -13.78
CA TYR A 132 8.53 4.55 -13.74
C TYR A 132 7.64 5.78 -13.49
N PHE A 133 8.05 6.67 -12.57
CA PHE A 133 7.28 7.90 -12.34
C PHE A 133 7.36 8.89 -13.50
N ARG A 134 8.42 8.83 -14.34
CA ARG A 134 8.56 9.69 -15.52
C ARG A 134 7.60 9.26 -16.64
N SER A 135 7.24 7.97 -16.71
CA SER A 135 6.27 7.45 -17.69
C SER A 135 4.82 7.82 -17.36
N LEU A 136 4.53 8.25 -16.13
CA LEU A 136 3.19 8.63 -15.69
C LEU A 136 2.96 10.13 -15.90
N ARG A 137 1.77 10.50 -16.36
CA ARG A 137 1.41 11.92 -16.45
C ARG A 137 1.37 12.54 -15.06
N LYS A 138 2.10 13.62 -14.84
CA LYS A 138 2.21 14.31 -13.55
C LYS A 138 0.84 14.63 -12.93
N LYS A 139 -0.14 15.02 -13.74
CA LYS A 139 -1.52 15.29 -13.28
C LYS A 139 -2.19 14.06 -12.64
N ASP A 140 -1.91 12.85 -13.11
CA ASP A 140 -2.55 11.63 -12.59
C ASP A 140 -1.95 11.21 -11.23
N ILE A 141 -0.71 11.59 -10.96
CA ILE A 141 -0.06 11.34 -9.66
C ILE A 141 -0.45 12.40 -8.62
N ILE A 142 -0.53 13.67 -9.03
CA ILE A 142 -0.73 14.80 -8.11
C ILE A 142 -2.20 14.97 -7.76
N LYS A 143 -3.12 14.74 -8.71
CA LYS A 143 -4.56 14.93 -8.51
C LYS A 143 -5.07 14.13 -7.32
N ARG A 144 -5.85 14.78 -6.46
CA ARG A 144 -6.58 14.11 -5.39
C ARG A 144 -7.87 13.54 -5.96
N LEU A 145 -8.06 12.23 -5.77
CA LEU A 145 -9.29 11.56 -6.20
C LEU A 145 -10.39 11.77 -5.15
N GLY A 146 -11.65 11.96 -5.61
CA GLY A 146 -12.80 12.08 -4.73
C GLY A 146 -13.02 13.49 -4.14
N LEU A 147 -12.47 14.51 -4.81
CA LEU A 147 -12.76 15.93 -4.51
C LEU A 147 -13.25 16.60 -5.76
#